data_9e7e1d638dd481e0cb7f273124ec73ad
#
_entry.id   9e7e1d638dd481e0cb7f273124ec73ad
#
_cell.length_a   1.000
_cell.length_b   1.000
_cell.length_c   1.000
_cell.angle_alpha   90.00
_cell.angle_beta   90.00
_cell.angle_gamma   90.00
#
_symmetry.space_group_name_H-M   'P 1'
#
loop_
_entity.id
_entity.type
_entity.pdbx_description
1 polymer ?
#
loop_
_entity_poly.entity_id
_entity_poly.type
_entity_poly.pdbx_seq_one_letter_code
_entity_poly.pdbx_strand_id
1 'polypeptide(L)'
;WGDIGVEVPGCKNNEIVVVSRQNNSDTYAYFKKAVLGAKGKYRQGTLDMHGSKDVVDLVEKTPCAIGYSGLAYATDHIKMACIDKADGGDCVSPSVGTASDRSYPIARPLFMYTNGEPKGEIKKYLDWIHSEEGQCIILGKGYASVRDL
;
A
#
# COMPACT_ATOMS: atom_id res chain seq x y z
N TRP A 1 -12.72 14.97 9.11
CA TRP A 1 -12.06 15.79 8.09
C TRP A 1 -12.01 17.26 8.51
N GLY A 2 -13.10 17.82 9.06
CA GLY A 2 -13.16 19.22 9.48
C GLY A 2 -12.07 19.61 10.48
N ASP A 3 -11.74 18.75 11.44
CA ASP A 3 -10.71 19.00 12.47
C ASP A 3 -9.29 19.18 11.89
N ILE A 4 -9.05 18.68 10.68
CA ILE A 4 -7.78 18.85 9.96
C ILE A 4 -7.89 19.83 8.79
N GLY A 5 -8.99 20.61 8.72
CA GLY A 5 -9.20 21.65 7.71
C GLY A 5 -9.44 21.12 6.29
N VAL A 6 -9.89 19.87 6.15
CA VAL A 6 -10.15 19.24 4.84
C VAL A 6 -11.66 19.14 4.59
N GLU A 7 -12.10 19.69 3.48
CA GLU A 7 -13.45 19.49 2.96
C GLU A 7 -13.45 18.35 1.93
N VAL A 8 -14.30 17.33 2.17
CA VAL A 8 -14.44 16.19 1.26
C VAL A 8 -15.83 16.23 0.62
N PRO A 9 -15.91 16.42 -0.72
CA PRO A 9 -17.18 16.42 -1.42
C PRO A 9 -18.00 15.16 -1.15
N GLY A 10 -19.27 15.33 -0.81
CA GLY A 10 -20.18 14.23 -0.49
C GLY A 10 -20.06 13.65 0.93
N CYS A 11 -19.12 14.09 1.74
CA CYS A 11 -19.01 13.74 3.15
C CYS A 11 -19.90 14.65 3.99
N LYS A 12 -21.10 14.17 4.35
CA LYS A 12 -22.16 15.02 4.97
C LYS A 12 -21.87 15.42 6.43
N ASN A 13 -21.14 14.60 7.18
CA ASN A 13 -20.90 14.79 8.61
C ASN A 13 -19.45 15.10 8.96
N ASN A 14 -18.57 15.24 7.96
CA ASN A 14 -17.12 15.42 8.13
C ASN A 14 -16.41 14.35 8.99
N GLU A 15 -17.08 13.25 9.32
CA GLU A 15 -16.49 12.16 10.08
C GLU A 15 -15.69 11.24 9.16
N ILE A 16 -14.43 10.98 9.54
CA ILE A 16 -13.55 10.09 8.77
C ILE A 16 -13.96 8.64 9.00
N VAL A 17 -14.31 7.94 7.92
CA VAL A 17 -14.48 6.49 7.90
C VAL A 17 -13.13 5.83 7.63
N VAL A 18 -12.56 5.19 8.65
CA VAL A 18 -11.26 4.53 8.54
C VAL A 18 -11.43 3.11 8.03
N VAL A 19 -10.82 2.80 6.90
CA VAL A 19 -10.84 1.47 6.28
C VAL A 19 -9.45 0.85 6.38
N SER A 20 -9.38 -0.32 7.00
CA SER A 20 -8.15 -1.06 7.27
C SER A 20 -8.20 -2.47 6.67
N ARG A 21 -7.17 -3.23 6.95
CA ARG A 21 -7.05 -4.66 6.65
C ARG A 21 -7.21 -5.47 7.93
N GLN A 22 -7.64 -6.72 7.80
CA GLN A 22 -7.66 -7.66 8.92
C GLN A 22 -6.25 -7.86 9.49
N ASN A 23 -6.15 -8.20 10.76
CA ASN A 23 -4.90 -8.30 11.52
C ASN A 23 -3.97 -9.45 11.08
N ASN A 24 -4.46 -10.38 10.27
CA ASN A 24 -3.69 -11.45 9.63
C ASN A 24 -3.05 -11.03 8.30
N SER A 25 -3.18 -9.75 7.92
CA SER A 25 -2.59 -9.19 6.69
C SER A 25 -1.20 -8.60 6.95
N ASP A 26 -0.23 -8.95 6.11
CA ASP A 26 1.09 -8.31 6.13
C ASP A 26 1.01 -6.80 5.86
N THR A 27 0.06 -6.36 5.03
CA THR A 27 -0.17 -4.94 4.77
C THR A 27 -0.65 -4.23 6.05
N TYR A 28 -1.51 -4.86 6.85
CA TYR A 28 -1.91 -4.36 8.16
C TYR A 28 -0.71 -4.20 9.10
N ALA A 29 0.10 -5.25 9.24
CA ALA A 29 1.25 -5.25 10.13
C ALA A 29 2.29 -4.18 9.72
N TYR A 30 2.57 -4.09 8.42
CA TYR A 30 3.50 -3.10 7.88
C TYR A 30 3.01 -1.67 8.09
N PHE A 31 1.77 -1.34 7.69
CA PHE A 31 1.20 0.00 7.82
C PHE A 31 1.15 0.44 9.28
N LYS A 32 0.73 -0.45 10.18
CA LYS A 32 0.74 -0.21 11.61
C LYS A 32 2.13 0.20 12.10
N LYS A 33 3.16 -0.58 11.75
CA LYS A 33 4.54 -0.31 12.16
C LYS A 33 5.07 1.00 11.57
N ALA A 34 4.83 1.25 10.29
CA ALA A 34 5.36 2.39 9.56
C ALA A 34 4.72 3.72 9.97
N VAL A 35 3.41 3.73 10.22
CA VAL A 35 2.63 4.96 10.46
C VAL A 35 2.31 5.15 11.93
N LEU A 36 1.85 4.11 12.63
CA LEU A 36 1.45 4.20 14.03
C LEU A 36 2.59 3.87 15.02
N GLY A 37 3.68 3.29 14.52
CA GLY A 37 4.79 2.82 15.35
C GLY A 37 4.48 1.50 16.07
N ALA A 38 5.49 0.96 16.75
CA ALA A 38 5.42 -0.37 17.38
C ALA A 38 4.33 -0.50 18.46
N LYS A 39 4.04 0.58 19.19
CA LYS A 39 3.05 0.61 20.28
C LYS A 39 1.70 1.19 19.84
N GLY A 40 1.61 1.74 18.64
CA GLY A 40 0.39 2.33 18.09
C GLY A 40 -0.73 1.30 17.92
N LYS A 41 -1.96 1.78 18.00
CA LYS A 41 -3.17 0.99 17.81
C LYS A 41 -4.07 1.69 16.79
N TYR A 42 -4.77 0.92 15.99
CA TYR A 42 -5.83 1.47 15.16
C TYR A 42 -6.98 2.00 16.02
N ARG A 43 -7.68 3.00 15.50
CA ARG A 43 -8.90 3.54 16.12
C ARG A 43 -9.95 2.44 16.22
N GLN A 44 -10.71 2.41 17.31
CA GLN A 44 -11.92 1.58 17.42
C GLN A 44 -12.95 2.01 16.38
N GLY A 45 -13.69 1.07 15.82
CA GLY A 45 -14.67 1.33 14.76
C GLY A 45 -14.04 1.41 13.35
N THR A 46 -12.76 1.06 13.20
CA THR A 46 -12.14 0.86 11.90
C THR A 46 -12.78 -0.33 11.17
N LEU A 47 -13.08 -0.17 9.88
CA LEU A 47 -13.66 -1.22 9.05
C LEU A 47 -12.54 -2.11 8.49
N ASP A 48 -12.49 -3.37 8.93
CA ASP A 48 -11.42 -4.29 8.57
C ASP A 48 -11.80 -5.14 7.36
N MET A 49 -11.11 -4.89 6.23
CA MET A 49 -11.31 -5.58 4.97
C MET A 49 -10.38 -6.79 4.81
N HIS A 50 -10.88 -7.85 4.15
CA HIS A 50 -10.11 -9.05 3.88
C HIS A 50 -8.99 -8.81 2.86
N GLY A 51 -9.29 -8.17 1.74
CA GLY A 51 -8.39 -7.95 0.61
C GLY A 51 -8.03 -6.48 0.36
N SER A 52 -6.94 -6.26 -0.37
CA SER A 52 -6.54 -4.92 -0.82
C SER A 52 -7.58 -4.32 -1.78
N LYS A 53 -8.16 -5.15 -2.64
CA LYS A 53 -9.24 -4.74 -3.54
C LYS A 53 -10.46 -4.27 -2.75
N ASP A 54 -10.85 -4.99 -1.70
CA ASP A 54 -12.04 -4.66 -0.89
C ASP A 54 -11.87 -3.29 -0.21
N VAL A 55 -10.64 -2.94 0.21
CA VAL A 55 -10.33 -1.60 0.74
C VAL A 55 -10.59 -0.53 -0.31
N VAL A 56 -10.05 -0.71 -1.52
CA VAL A 56 -10.21 0.25 -2.62
C VAL A 56 -11.68 0.40 -3.00
N ASP A 57 -12.39 -0.71 -3.20
CA ASP A 57 -13.81 -0.71 -3.56
C ASP A 57 -14.69 -0.01 -2.50
N LEU A 58 -14.35 -0.14 -1.21
CA LEU A 58 -15.10 0.53 -0.14
C LEU A 58 -14.79 2.03 -0.07
N VAL A 59 -13.52 2.41 -0.20
CA VAL A 59 -13.11 3.82 -0.23
C VAL A 59 -13.76 4.55 -1.41
N GLU A 60 -13.76 3.95 -2.60
CA GLU A 60 -14.39 4.51 -3.80
C GLU A 60 -15.89 4.82 -3.60
N LYS A 61 -16.59 3.95 -2.88
CA LYS A 61 -18.05 4.07 -2.63
C LYS A 61 -18.41 4.91 -1.41
N THR A 62 -17.43 5.34 -0.61
CA THR A 62 -17.65 6.01 0.67
C THR A 62 -16.91 7.35 0.70
N PRO A 63 -17.58 8.48 0.40
CA PRO A 63 -16.93 9.79 0.26
C PRO A 63 -16.08 10.22 1.46
N CYS A 64 -16.47 9.82 2.68
CA CYS A 64 -15.73 10.16 3.89
C CYS A 64 -14.59 9.19 4.23
N ALA A 65 -14.35 8.17 3.39
CA ALA A 65 -13.41 7.12 3.73
C ALA A 65 -11.96 7.48 3.43
N ILE A 66 -11.08 6.95 4.26
CA ILE A 66 -9.64 6.85 4.02
C ILE A 66 -9.20 5.42 4.32
N GLY A 67 -8.30 4.90 3.51
CA GLY A 67 -7.77 3.55 3.69
C GLY A 67 -6.34 3.43 3.17
N TYR A 68 -5.77 2.24 3.32
CA TYR A 68 -4.46 1.91 2.76
C TYR A 68 -4.51 0.56 2.03
N SER A 69 -3.82 0.47 0.92
CA SER A 69 -3.79 -0.71 0.06
C SER A 69 -2.46 -0.79 -0.70
N GLY A 70 -2.21 -1.88 -1.39
CA GLY A 70 -1.10 -1.96 -2.34
C GLY A 70 -1.36 -1.07 -3.57
N LEU A 71 -0.32 -0.39 -4.04
CA LEU A 71 -0.39 0.53 -5.19
C LEU A 71 -1.01 -0.13 -6.44
N ALA A 72 -0.72 -1.41 -6.68
CA ALA A 72 -1.26 -2.18 -7.81
C ALA A 72 -2.79 -2.30 -7.84
N TYR A 73 -3.47 -1.97 -6.75
CA TYR A 73 -4.94 -1.98 -6.66
C TYR A 73 -5.58 -0.60 -6.84
N ALA A 74 -4.77 0.46 -7.01
CA ALA A 74 -5.28 1.80 -7.25
C ALA A 74 -6.10 1.87 -8.54
N THR A 75 -7.19 2.63 -8.50
CA THR A 75 -8.06 2.92 -9.65
C THR A 75 -8.10 4.42 -9.91
N ASP A 76 -8.57 4.83 -11.06
CA ASP A 76 -8.75 6.24 -11.42
C ASP A 76 -9.87 6.93 -10.60
N HIS A 77 -10.64 6.15 -9.85
CA HIS A 77 -11.77 6.63 -9.04
C HIS A 77 -11.40 6.97 -7.59
N ILE A 78 -10.16 6.68 -7.18
CA ILE A 78 -9.65 7.04 -5.86
C ILE A 78 -8.53 8.07 -5.95
N LYS A 79 -8.43 8.92 -4.94
CA LYS A 79 -7.31 9.85 -4.78
C LYS A 79 -6.25 9.24 -3.88
N MET A 80 -5.05 9.10 -4.39
CA MET A 80 -3.89 8.66 -3.60
C MET A 80 -3.27 9.86 -2.88
N ALA A 81 -3.00 9.71 -1.59
CA ALA A 81 -2.35 10.75 -0.80
C ALA A 81 -0.83 10.73 -1.01
N CYS A 82 -0.24 11.90 -1.19
CA CYS A 82 1.21 12.04 -1.02
C CYS A 82 1.56 12.02 0.47
N ILE A 83 2.76 11.57 0.79
CA ILE A 83 3.25 11.46 2.17
C ILE A 83 4.59 12.18 2.30
N ASP A 84 4.71 12.97 3.36
CA ASP A 84 5.96 13.56 3.79
C ASP A 84 6.60 12.74 4.93
N LYS A 85 7.92 12.72 4.98
CA LYS A 85 8.69 12.07 6.05
C LYS A 85 8.84 12.93 7.29
N ALA A 86 8.72 14.24 7.15
CA ALA A 86 8.92 15.22 8.21
C ALA A 86 7.98 16.41 8.03
N ASP A 87 7.49 16.98 9.11
CA ASP A 87 6.63 18.16 9.08
C ASP A 87 7.27 19.29 8.28
N GLY A 88 6.59 19.73 7.21
CA GLY A 88 7.00 20.85 6.35
C GLY A 88 7.98 20.51 5.24
N GLY A 89 8.18 19.23 4.94
CA GLY A 89 8.92 18.77 3.75
C GLY A 89 8.05 18.67 2.50
N ASP A 90 8.67 18.32 1.38
CA ASP A 90 7.96 18.02 0.15
C ASP A 90 7.30 16.64 0.23
N CYS A 91 5.98 16.59 0.09
CA CYS A 91 5.29 15.32 0.09
C CYS A 91 5.52 14.55 -1.22
N VAL A 92 5.78 13.25 -1.10
CA VAL A 92 6.01 12.35 -2.23
C VAL A 92 4.73 11.64 -2.61
N SER A 93 4.36 11.71 -3.88
CA SER A 93 3.20 10.96 -4.42
C SER A 93 3.56 9.49 -4.69
N PRO A 94 2.64 8.55 -4.44
CA PRO A 94 2.90 7.14 -4.70
C PRO A 94 2.90 6.87 -6.21
N SER A 95 3.93 6.19 -6.67
CA SER A 95 4.08 5.69 -8.03
C SER A 95 4.97 4.44 -8.06
N VAL A 96 5.03 3.73 -9.19
CA VAL A 96 5.97 2.63 -9.37
C VAL A 96 7.41 3.13 -9.22
N GLY A 97 7.73 4.31 -9.77
CA GLY A 97 9.04 4.93 -9.63
C GLY A 97 9.41 5.23 -8.18
N THR A 98 8.53 5.96 -7.45
CA THR A 98 8.79 6.32 -6.04
C THR A 98 8.71 5.13 -5.07
N ALA A 99 8.09 4.03 -5.48
CA ALA A 99 8.17 2.76 -4.76
C ALA A 99 9.49 2.04 -5.02
N SER A 100 10.00 2.07 -6.26
CA SER A 100 11.27 1.45 -6.66
C SER A 100 12.47 2.11 -6.00
N ASP A 101 12.58 3.44 -6.08
CA ASP A 101 13.68 4.22 -5.51
C ASP A 101 13.52 4.44 -3.99
N ARG A 102 12.40 3.99 -3.41
CA ARG A 102 12.05 4.12 -1.98
C ARG A 102 11.92 5.56 -1.48
N SER A 103 11.68 6.50 -2.38
CA SER A 103 11.39 7.88 -2.01
C SER A 103 10.00 8.00 -1.35
N TYR A 104 9.01 7.17 -1.77
CA TYR A 104 7.73 7.10 -1.07
C TYR A 104 7.90 6.48 0.32
N PRO A 105 7.57 7.21 1.41
CA PRO A 105 8.00 6.85 2.77
C PRO A 105 7.51 5.49 3.28
N ILE A 106 6.38 5.01 2.79
CA ILE A 106 5.78 3.73 3.20
C ILE A 106 5.86 2.65 2.11
N ALA A 107 6.82 2.76 1.19
CA ALA A 107 7.13 1.69 0.26
C ALA A 107 7.90 0.55 0.95
N ARG A 108 7.59 -0.69 0.58
CA ARG A 108 8.30 -1.88 1.08
C ARG A 108 8.52 -2.92 -0.01
N PRO A 109 9.60 -3.71 0.05
CA PRO A 109 9.75 -4.86 -0.82
C PRO A 109 8.76 -5.99 -0.46
N LEU A 110 8.47 -6.82 -1.44
CA LEU A 110 7.82 -8.12 -1.24
C LEU A 110 8.90 -9.18 -1.17
N PHE A 111 8.77 -10.11 -0.24
CA PHE A 111 9.74 -11.17 -0.01
C PHE A 111 9.18 -12.53 -0.37
N MET A 112 10.02 -13.39 -0.91
CA MET A 112 9.79 -14.82 -1.04
C MET A 112 10.71 -15.55 -0.09
N TYR A 113 10.18 -16.60 0.54
CA TYR A 113 10.91 -17.38 1.54
C TYR A 113 11.08 -18.82 1.06
N THR A 114 12.28 -19.38 1.24
CA THR A 114 12.58 -20.79 0.98
C THR A 114 13.12 -21.44 2.24
N ASN A 115 12.93 -22.76 2.35
CA ASN A 115 13.54 -23.52 3.43
C ASN A 115 15.00 -23.88 3.06
N GLY A 116 15.93 -23.01 3.44
CA GLY A 116 17.35 -23.09 3.06
C GLY A 116 17.60 -22.57 1.64
N GLU A 117 18.80 -22.85 1.12
CA GLU A 117 19.20 -22.43 -0.24
C GLU A 117 18.33 -23.09 -1.32
N PRO A 118 17.74 -22.31 -2.22
CA PRO A 118 16.88 -22.84 -3.27
C PRO A 118 17.68 -23.69 -4.26
N LYS A 119 17.15 -24.88 -4.59
CA LYS A 119 17.75 -25.83 -5.52
C LYS A 119 16.69 -26.37 -6.51
N GLY A 120 17.15 -26.98 -7.60
CA GLY A 120 16.27 -27.63 -8.57
C GLY A 120 15.21 -26.71 -9.14
N GLU A 121 13.97 -27.12 -9.17
CA GLU A 121 12.85 -26.39 -9.76
C GLU A 121 12.51 -25.10 -8.97
N ILE A 122 12.69 -25.10 -7.66
CA ILE A 122 12.51 -23.89 -6.84
C ILE A 122 13.49 -22.81 -7.29
N LYS A 123 14.77 -23.18 -7.47
CA LYS A 123 15.77 -22.22 -7.95
C LYS A 123 15.44 -21.69 -9.34
N LYS A 124 15.06 -22.58 -10.27
CA LYS A 124 14.67 -22.18 -11.64
C LYS A 124 13.50 -21.19 -11.63
N TYR A 125 12.50 -21.43 -10.79
CA TYR A 125 11.34 -20.55 -10.65
C TYR A 125 11.73 -19.16 -10.11
N LEU A 126 12.58 -19.11 -9.08
CA LEU A 126 13.09 -17.84 -8.54
C LEU A 126 13.96 -17.08 -9.56
N ASP A 127 14.84 -17.80 -10.26
CA ASP A 127 15.67 -17.21 -11.31
C ASP A 127 14.80 -16.63 -12.45
N TRP A 128 13.72 -17.33 -12.82
CA TRP A 128 12.77 -16.81 -13.79
C TRP A 128 12.01 -15.57 -13.29
N ILE A 129 11.54 -15.57 -12.02
CA ILE A 129 10.92 -14.37 -11.43
C ILE A 129 11.86 -13.17 -11.51
N HIS A 130 13.15 -13.38 -11.26
CA HIS A 130 14.17 -12.33 -11.32
C HIS A 130 14.68 -12.05 -12.74
N SER A 131 14.25 -12.79 -13.74
CA SER A 131 14.58 -12.51 -15.15
C SER A 131 13.86 -11.25 -15.64
N GLU A 132 14.29 -10.72 -16.79
CA GLU A 132 13.62 -9.61 -17.47
C GLU A 132 12.14 -9.91 -17.73
N GLU A 133 11.84 -11.12 -18.26
CA GLU A 133 10.47 -11.56 -18.52
C GLU A 133 9.61 -11.56 -17.24
N GLY A 134 10.11 -12.16 -16.15
CA GLY A 134 9.40 -12.18 -14.87
C GLY A 134 9.15 -10.78 -14.31
N GLN A 135 10.15 -9.91 -14.40
CA GLN A 135 10.05 -8.54 -13.92
C GLN A 135 9.14 -7.66 -14.79
N CYS A 136 9.09 -7.86 -16.11
CA CYS A 136 8.11 -7.23 -16.99
C CYS A 136 6.67 -7.57 -16.59
N ILE A 137 6.40 -8.83 -16.22
CA ILE A 137 5.09 -9.25 -15.72
C ILE A 137 4.75 -8.53 -14.40
N ILE A 138 5.71 -8.41 -13.49
CA ILE A 138 5.56 -7.70 -12.21
C ILE A 138 5.20 -6.24 -12.44
N LEU A 139 5.91 -5.55 -13.33
CA LEU A 139 5.60 -4.17 -13.74
C LEU A 139 4.21 -4.06 -14.36
N GLY A 140 3.85 -4.98 -15.25
CA GLY A 140 2.53 -5.03 -15.89
C GLY A 140 1.38 -5.25 -14.90
N LYS A 141 1.69 -5.72 -13.68
CA LYS A 141 0.73 -5.85 -12.56
C LYS A 141 0.73 -4.65 -11.61
N GLY A 142 1.46 -3.57 -11.93
CA GLY A 142 1.50 -2.35 -11.13
C GLY A 142 2.43 -2.41 -9.91
N TYR A 143 3.36 -3.38 -9.86
CA TYR A 143 4.40 -3.46 -8.84
C TYR A 143 5.73 -2.92 -9.39
N ALA A 144 6.59 -2.43 -8.51
CA ALA A 144 7.95 -2.03 -8.88
C ALA A 144 8.84 -3.25 -9.14
N SER A 145 9.63 -3.21 -10.20
CA SER A 145 10.66 -4.21 -10.46
C SER A 145 11.82 -4.09 -9.47
N VAL A 146 12.55 -5.18 -9.26
CA VAL A 146 13.76 -5.20 -8.41
C VAL A 146 15.05 -5.00 -9.22
N ARG A 147 14.93 -4.78 -10.51
CA ARG A 147 16.02 -4.50 -11.44
C ARG A 147 15.59 -3.47 -12.47
N ASP A 148 16.55 -2.79 -13.06
CA ASP A 148 16.31 -1.92 -14.21
C ASP A 148 15.89 -2.76 -15.43
N LEU A 149 14.87 -2.29 -16.14
CA LEU A 149 14.28 -2.93 -17.32
C LEU A 149 14.27 -1.95 -18.47
#